data_b7ff4c13dadd87db81eb41b2df7f8f4c
#
_entry.id   b7ff4c13dadd87db81eb41b2df7f8f4c
#
_cell.length_a   1.000
_cell.length_b   1.000
_cell.length_c   1.000
_cell.angle_alpha   90.00
_cell.angle_beta   90.00
_cell.angle_gamma   90.00
#
_symmetry.space_group_name_H-M   'P 1'
#
loop_
_entity.id
_entity.type
_entity.pdbx_description
1 polymer ?
#
loop_
_entity_poly.entity_id
_entity_poly.type
_entity_poly.pdbx_seq_one_letter_code
_entity_poly.pdbx_strand_id
1 'polypeptide(L)'
;MKKILLIVSLLMVAFVARALPFVTTPSSTTLPIHWYQLIINGKYVYFDPNAGIFDQIKLTLTASTEDNFLWCFVQASSDKIVIYNRAAHGYFEEDQFVTSDINSSYICHVVERAAGGFFIRYYHTGDGRYYYLYEYIGDGQDFLSSASAALSTSIFNVNEVFVEGDNVPVAGDVNGDGNVTAADVTALYNWLLNNDNSAIVNGDQNSDGNITAADVTLVYNILLGSK
;
A
#
# COMPACT_ATOMS: atom_id res chain seq x y z
N MET A 1 36.09 44.77 -29.23
CA MET A 1 34.91 44.52 -28.36
C MET A 1 34.71 43.01 -28.30
N LYS A 2 35.07 42.38 -27.18
CA LYS A 2 34.89 40.93 -26.97
C LYS A 2 33.47 40.68 -26.43
N LYS A 3 32.65 39.96 -27.17
CA LYS A 3 31.32 39.54 -26.72
C LYS A 3 31.50 38.39 -25.73
N ILE A 4 31.18 38.63 -24.47
CA ILE A 4 31.10 37.61 -23.43
C ILE A 4 29.77 36.87 -23.63
N LEU A 5 29.84 35.61 -24.05
CA LEU A 5 28.69 34.74 -24.16
C LEU A 5 28.41 34.16 -22.76
N LEU A 6 27.38 34.67 -22.09
CA LEU A 6 26.94 34.16 -20.80
C LEU A 6 26.13 32.88 -21.03
N ILE A 7 26.74 31.73 -20.82
CA ILE A 7 26.03 30.44 -20.82
C ILE A 7 25.37 30.30 -19.46
N VAL A 8 24.07 30.56 -19.39
CA VAL A 8 23.26 30.23 -18.25
C VAL A 8 22.92 28.72 -18.35
N SER A 9 23.69 27.90 -17.66
CA SER A 9 23.33 26.48 -17.48
C SER A 9 22.12 26.40 -16.55
N LEU A 10 20.94 26.23 -17.14
CA LEU A 10 19.72 25.91 -16.41
C LEU A 10 19.87 24.51 -15.84
N LEU A 11 20.22 24.40 -14.57
CA LEU A 11 20.25 23.14 -13.84
C LEU A 11 18.79 22.70 -13.65
N MET A 12 18.26 21.91 -14.59
CA MET A 12 17.01 21.19 -14.38
C MET A 12 17.25 20.15 -13.28
N VAL A 13 16.90 20.48 -12.07
CA VAL A 13 16.70 19.48 -11.02
C VAL A 13 15.46 18.71 -11.42
N ALA A 14 15.64 17.58 -12.09
CA ALA A 14 14.56 16.63 -12.29
C ALA A 14 14.12 16.15 -10.90
N PHE A 15 12.98 16.64 -10.42
CA PHE A 15 12.26 15.99 -9.35
C PHE A 15 11.82 14.62 -9.88
N VAL A 16 12.60 13.61 -9.64
CA VAL A 16 12.14 12.23 -9.79
C VAL A 16 11.11 12.04 -8.69
N ALA A 17 9.83 12.12 -9.03
CA ALA A 17 8.78 11.65 -8.14
C ALA A 17 9.10 10.18 -7.84
N ARG A 18 9.51 9.90 -6.62
CA ARG A 18 9.82 8.56 -6.19
C ARG A 18 8.48 7.85 -5.99
N ALA A 19 8.34 6.65 -6.51
CA ALA A 19 7.12 5.86 -6.28
C ALA A 19 6.98 5.56 -4.78
N LEU A 20 5.76 5.60 -4.26
CA LEU A 20 5.48 5.19 -2.88
C LEU A 20 6.08 3.80 -2.61
N PRO A 21 6.55 3.53 -1.39
CA PRO A 21 7.14 2.23 -1.04
C PRO A 21 6.10 1.10 -0.94
N PHE A 22 4.88 1.37 -1.34
CA PHE A 22 3.75 0.44 -1.38
C PHE A 22 2.79 0.81 -2.50
N VAL A 23 1.95 -0.14 -2.87
CA VAL A 23 0.84 0.04 -3.82
C VAL A 23 -0.43 0.37 -3.04
N THR A 24 -1.20 1.33 -3.52
CA THR A 24 -2.49 1.67 -2.93
C THR A 24 -3.61 0.84 -3.54
N THR A 25 -4.53 0.37 -2.70
CA THR A 25 -5.75 -0.32 -3.11
C THR A 25 -6.86 0.69 -3.40
N PRO A 26 -7.53 0.65 -4.54
CA PRO A 26 -8.68 1.52 -4.80
C PRO A 26 -9.83 1.26 -3.81
N SER A 27 -10.49 2.30 -3.32
CA SER A 27 -11.58 2.20 -2.33
C SER A 27 -12.86 1.56 -2.86
N SER A 28 -13.01 1.50 -4.18
CA SER A 28 -14.24 1.01 -4.85
C SER A 28 -14.15 -0.44 -5.29
N THR A 29 -13.06 -1.15 -5.01
CA THR A 29 -12.83 -2.47 -5.58
C THR A 29 -12.76 -3.57 -4.53
N THR A 30 -13.30 -4.69 -4.92
CA THR A 30 -13.11 -5.98 -4.26
C THR A 30 -11.74 -6.59 -4.54
N LEU A 31 -10.87 -5.94 -5.33
CA LEU A 31 -9.57 -6.44 -5.82
C LEU A 31 -8.67 -5.28 -6.28
N PRO A 32 -7.36 -5.44 -6.31
CA PRO A 32 -6.47 -6.30 -5.52
C PRO A 32 -6.06 -5.63 -4.23
N ILE A 33 -6.06 -6.36 -3.15
CA ILE A 33 -5.61 -5.83 -1.87
C ILE A 33 -4.14 -6.19 -1.70
N HIS A 34 -3.27 -5.18 -1.65
CA HIS A 34 -1.87 -5.34 -1.26
C HIS A 34 -1.78 -5.28 0.25
N TRP A 35 -1.39 -6.38 0.86
CA TRP A 35 -1.20 -6.47 2.30
C TRP A 35 0.25 -6.21 2.67
N TYR A 36 0.44 -5.47 3.75
CA TYR A 36 1.74 -5.10 4.26
C TYR A 36 1.84 -5.32 5.76
N GLN A 37 2.98 -5.82 6.19
CA GLN A 37 3.41 -5.58 7.56
C GLN A 37 3.90 -4.14 7.64
N LEU A 38 3.34 -3.37 8.55
CA LEU A 38 3.79 -2.01 8.83
C LEU A 38 4.84 -2.06 9.93
N ILE A 39 6.01 -1.45 9.69
CA ILE A 39 7.18 -1.54 10.56
C ILE A 39 7.63 -0.14 10.96
N ILE A 40 7.84 0.06 12.25
CA ILE A 40 8.39 1.30 12.82
C ILE A 40 9.51 0.94 13.78
N ASN A 41 10.70 1.52 13.59
CA ASN A 41 11.89 1.27 14.43
C ASN A 41 12.21 -0.21 14.67
N GLY A 42 11.98 -1.07 13.66
CA GLY A 42 12.21 -2.51 13.75
C GLY A 42 11.12 -3.28 14.50
N LYS A 43 10.03 -2.63 14.90
CA LYS A 43 8.86 -3.25 15.50
C LYS A 43 7.71 -3.31 14.51
N TYR A 44 6.93 -4.39 14.58
CA TYR A 44 5.74 -4.61 13.76
C TYR A 44 4.52 -3.99 14.40
N VAL A 45 3.75 -3.25 13.62
CA VAL A 45 2.48 -2.66 14.03
C VAL A 45 1.38 -3.69 13.91
N TYR A 46 0.60 -3.90 14.95
CA TYR A 46 -0.51 -4.85 14.93
C TYR A 46 -1.75 -4.32 15.66
N PHE A 47 -2.90 -4.84 15.29
CA PHE A 47 -4.17 -4.58 15.94
C PHE A 47 -4.39 -5.61 17.06
N ASP A 48 -4.66 -5.13 18.27
CA ASP A 48 -5.00 -5.97 19.42
C ASP A 48 -6.49 -5.84 19.75
N PRO A 49 -7.33 -6.81 19.39
CA PRO A 49 -8.77 -6.75 19.63
C PRO A 49 -9.14 -6.84 21.12
N ASN A 50 -8.21 -7.23 21.98
CA ASN A 50 -8.42 -7.37 23.42
C ASN A 50 -8.00 -6.12 24.20
N ALA A 51 -7.38 -5.15 23.54
CA ALA A 51 -6.98 -3.91 24.17
C ALA A 51 -8.17 -2.95 24.37
N GLY A 52 -8.01 -1.98 25.28
CA GLY A 52 -8.99 -0.89 25.42
C GLY A 52 -9.09 -0.06 24.11
N ILE A 53 -10.20 0.64 23.93
CA ILE A 53 -10.50 1.38 22.68
C ILE A 53 -9.34 2.30 22.26
N PHE A 54 -8.62 2.90 23.19
CA PHE A 54 -7.52 3.83 22.88
C PHE A 54 -6.14 3.17 22.82
N ASP A 55 -6.05 1.82 22.88
CA ASP A 55 -4.80 1.09 22.93
C ASP A 55 -4.74 -0.05 21.91
N GLN A 56 -5.57 -0.01 20.87
CA GLN A 56 -5.74 -1.14 19.97
C GLN A 56 -4.57 -1.33 18.99
N ILE A 57 -3.78 -0.29 18.74
CA ILE A 57 -2.66 -0.36 17.81
C ILE A 57 -1.36 -0.42 18.58
N LYS A 58 -0.77 -1.60 18.61
CA LYS A 58 0.41 -1.95 19.41
C LYS A 58 1.62 -2.28 18.55
N LEU A 59 2.76 -2.37 19.19
CA LEU A 59 4.05 -2.68 18.57
C LEU A 59 4.67 -3.92 19.21
N THR A 60 5.30 -4.75 18.40
CA THR A 60 6.03 -5.93 18.85
C THR A 60 7.29 -6.18 18.03
N LEU A 61 8.29 -6.82 18.61
CA LEU A 61 9.48 -7.29 17.90
C LEU A 61 9.24 -8.58 17.11
N THR A 62 8.12 -9.28 17.37
CA THR A 62 7.80 -10.54 16.72
C THR A 62 7.03 -10.29 15.43
N ALA A 63 7.59 -10.73 14.30
CA ALA A 63 6.89 -10.73 13.01
C ALA A 63 5.77 -11.77 13.02
N SER A 64 4.63 -11.43 12.40
CA SER A 64 3.57 -12.38 12.14
C SER A 64 2.89 -12.06 10.80
N THR A 65 2.36 -13.08 10.13
CA THR A 65 1.50 -12.94 8.95
C THR A 65 0.02 -13.12 9.27
N GLU A 66 -0.34 -13.13 10.57
CA GLU A 66 -1.73 -13.15 11.00
C GLU A 66 -2.45 -11.86 10.61
N ASP A 67 -3.76 -11.94 10.45
CA ASP A 67 -4.59 -10.85 9.93
C ASP A 67 -4.47 -9.53 10.70
N ASN A 68 -4.21 -9.60 12.00
CA ASN A 68 -4.03 -8.41 12.84
C ASN A 68 -2.72 -7.64 12.57
N PHE A 69 -1.74 -8.26 11.89
CA PHE A 69 -0.50 -7.62 11.42
C PHE A 69 -0.59 -7.09 9.99
N LEU A 70 -1.71 -7.34 9.30
CA LEU A 70 -1.86 -7.02 7.89
C LEU A 70 -2.61 -5.70 7.69
N TRP A 71 -1.95 -4.79 7.02
CA TRP A 71 -2.44 -3.45 6.73
C TRP A 71 -2.47 -3.23 5.23
N CYS A 72 -3.47 -2.51 4.73
CA CYS A 72 -3.44 -2.01 3.36
C CYS A 72 -3.67 -0.50 3.32
N PHE A 73 -3.12 0.11 2.27
CA PHE A 73 -3.25 1.55 2.02
C PHE A 73 -4.33 1.76 0.97
N VAL A 74 -5.49 2.19 1.41
CA VAL A 74 -6.66 2.36 0.53
C VAL A 74 -6.69 3.79 -0.01
N GLN A 75 -6.80 3.93 -1.33
CA GLN A 75 -6.93 5.22 -1.99
C GLN A 75 -8.35 5.77 -1.82
N ALA A 76 -8.55 6.71 -0.92
CA ALA A 76 -9.86 7.31 -0.67
C ALA A 76 -10.20 8.42 -1.68
N SER A 77 -9.19 9.16 -2.18
CA SER A 77 -9.29 10.11 -3.29
C SER A 77 -7.91 10.34 -3.90
N SER A 78 -7.78 11.21 -4.91
CA SER A 78 -6.52 11.43 -5.66
C SER A 78 -5.28 11.69 -4.80
N ASP A 79 -5.45 12.28 -3.63
CA ASP A 79 -4.38 12.72 -2.72
C ASP A 79 -4.52 12.18 -1.28
N LYS A 80 -5.51 11.30 -1.05
CA LYS A 80 -5.90 10.87 0.29
C LYS A 80 -5.86 9.37 0.42
N ILE A 81 -5.09 8.89 1.37
CA ILE A 81 -4.93 7.48 1.70
C ILE A 81 -5.54 7.25 3.08
N VAL A 82 -6.23 6.14 3.25
CA VAL A 82 -6.64 5.62 4.56
C VAL A 82 -5.97 4.28 4.79
N ILE A 83 -5.70 3.92 6.02
CA ILE A 83 -5.00 2.69 6.38
C ILE A 83 -6.03 1.74 6.98
N TYR A 84 -6.13 0.54 6.41
CA TYR A 84 -7.09 -0.49 6.80
C TYR A 84 -6.38 -1.69 7.41
N ASN A 85 -6.93 -2.23 8.50
CA ASN A 85 -6.44 -3.46 9.10
C ASN A 85 -7.35 -4.64 8.76
N ARG A 86 -6.74 -5.78 8.42
CA ARG A 86 -7.46 -6.97 7.96
C ARG A 86 -8.30 -7.61 9.07
N ALA A 87 -7.75 -7.85 10.25
CA ALA A 87 -8.47 -8.47 11.36
C ALA A 87 -9.56 -7.58 11.95
N ALA A 88 -9.31 -6.27 12.01
CA ALA A 88 -10.27 -5.32 12.53
C ALA A 88 -11.45 -5.08 11.58
N HIS A 89 -11.29 -5.41 10.28
CA HIS A 89 -12.21 -4.99 9.21
C HIS A 89 -12.51 -3.48 9.28
N GLY A 90 -11.48 -2.69 9.59
CA GLY A 90 -11.64 -1.28 9.90
C GLY A 90 -10.42 -0.43 9.55
N TYR A 91 -10.66 0.88 9.55
CA TYR A 91 -9.72 1.90 9.17
C TYR A 91 -9.10 2.55 10.39
N PHE A 92 -7.83 2.95 10.24
CA PHE A 92 -7.12 3.70 11.25
C PHE A 92 -7.84 5.02 11.56
N GLU A 93 -8.15 5.24 12.83
CA GLU A 93 -8.71 6.48 13.36
C GLU A 93 -7.92 6.85 14.62
N GLU A 94 -7.94 8.11 14.97
CA GLU A 94 -7.21 8.74 16.09
C GLU A 94 -6.31 7.82 16.93
N ASP A 95 -5.10 8.18 16.95
CA ASP A 95 -3.97 7.70 17.74
C ASP A 95 -3.83 6.19 18.00
N GLN A 96 -4.87 5.40 18.19
CA GLN A 96 -4.72 4.04 18.72
C GLN A 96 -5.88 3.08 18.43
N PHE A 97 -6.86 3.44 17.64
CA PHE A 97 -7.99 2.55 17.36
C PHE A 97 -8.44 2.55 15.89
N VAL A 98 -9.30 1.62 15.54
CA VAL A 98 -9.83 1.45 14.19
C VAL A 98 -11.33 1.58 14.16
N THR A 99 -11.84 2.24 13.12
CA THR A 99 -13.28 2.41 12.86
C THR A 99 -13.70 1.65 11.61
N SER A 100 -14.94 1.19 11.57
CA SER A 100 -15.53 0.62 10.35
C SER A 100 -15.98 1.68 9.33
N ASP A 101 -16.06 2.95 9.73
CA ASP A 101 -16.48 4.05 8.86
C ASP A 101 -15.29 4.74 8.19
N ILE A 102 -15.13 4.55 6.89
CA ILE A 102 -14.08 5.20 6.10
C ILE A 102 -14.17 6.74 6.14
N ASN A 103 -15.34 7.30 6.34
CA ASN A 103 -15.52 8.76 6.37
C ASN A 103 -15.07 9.37 7.71
N SER A 104 -15.13 8.58 8.78
CA SER A 104 -14.61 8.96 10.10
C SER A 104 -13.12 8.71 10.22
N SER A 105 -12.56 7.85 9.36
CA SER A 105 -11.15 7.47 9.39
C SER A 105 -10.24 8.64 9.06
N TYR A 106 -9.04 8.62 9.63
CA TYR A 106 -8.04 9.61 9.31
C TYR A 106 -7.53 9.47 7.88
N ILE A 107 -7.60 10.58 7.19
CA ILE A 107 -6.95 10.74 5.90
C ILE A 107 -5.47 10.93 6.16
N CYS A 108 -4.70 9.88 5.86
CA CYS A 108 -3.27 9.87 6.03
C CYS A 108 -2.56 10.44 4.79
N HIS A 109 -1.50 11.18 5.05
CA HIS A 109 -0.56 11.61 4.03
C HIS A 109 0.77 10.90 4.28
N VAL A 110 1.26 10.24 3.25
CA VAL A 110 2.57 9.59 3.28
C VAL A 110 3.62 10.57 2.80
N VAL A 111 4.65 10.78 3.59
CA VAL A 111 5.76 11.69 3.26
C VAL A 111 7.05 10.87 3.16
N GLU A 112 7.51 10.65 1.94
CA GLU A 112 8.75 9.93 1.68
C GLU A 112 9.98 10.66 2.22
N ARG A 113 10.98 9.88 2.59
CA ARG A 113 12.27 10.37 3.07
C ARG A 113 13.38 10.04 2.08
N ALA A 114 14.25 11.01 1.81
CA ALA A 114 15.42 10.78 0.97
C ALA A 114 16.37 9.70 1.52
N ALA A 115 16.41 9.52 2.85
CA ALA A 115 17.23 8.52 3.53
C ALA A 115 16.57 7.13 3.62
N GLY A 116 15.42 6.93 2.97
CA GLY A 116 14.62 5.71 3.04
C GLY A 116 13.57 5.76 4.15
N GLY A 117 12.56 4.88 4.01
CA GLY A 117 11.36 4.90 4.83
C GLY A 117 10.46 6.11 4.54
N PHE A 118 9.42 6.24 5.29
CA PHE A 118 8.45 7.31 5.13
C PHE A 118 7.84 7.72 6.47
N PHE A 119 7.21 8.89 6.50
CA PHE A 119 6.35 9.31 7.59
C PHE A 119 4.90 9.10 7.21
N ILE A 120 4.08 8.74 8.20
CA ILE A 120 2.62 8.79 8.11
C ILE A 120 2.16 9.95 8.98
N ARG A 121 1.38 10.86 8.40
CA ARG A 121 0.78 11.98 9.11
C ARG A 121 -0.67 12.17 8.70
N TYR A 122 -1.48 12.70 9.58
CA TYR A 122 -2.85 13.11 9.30
C TYR A 122 -3.06 14.58 9.65
N TYR A 123 -4.08 15.19 9.05
CA TYR A 123 -4.44 16.56 9.33
C TYR A 123 -5.57 16.57 10.37
N HIS A 124 -5.30 17.13 11.53
CA HIS A 124 -6.29 17.31 12.59
C HIS A 124 -7.05 18.63 12.36
N THR A 125 -8.34 18.53 12.08
CA THR A 125 -9.18 19.69 11.71
C THR A 125 -9.46 20.62 12.89
N GLY A 126 -9.44 20.11 14.12
CA GLY A 126 -9.76 20.87 15.32
C GLY A 126 -8.74 21.97 15.64
N ASP A 127 -7.46 21.76 15.36
CA ASP A 127 -6.39 22.74 15.60
C ASP A 127 -5.66 23.20 14.33
N GLY A 128 -6.01 22.63 13.17
CA GLY A 128 -5.47 23.01 11.89
C GLY A 128 -4.01 22.56 11.66
N ARG A 129 -3.57 21.45 12.23
CA ARG A 129 -2.19 20.98 12.18
C ARG A 129 -2.09 19.57 11.67
N TYR A 130 -0.87 19.24 11.17
CA TYR A 130 -0.48 17.86 10.89
C TYR A 130 0.09 17.20 12.12
N TYR A 131 -0.32 15.95 12.35
CA TYR A 131 0.24 15.07 13.38
C TYR A 131 0.91 13.89 12.70
N TYR A 132 2.11 13.53 13.20
CA TYR A 132 2.91 12.42 12.71
C TYR A 132 2.77 11.24 13.64
N LEU A 133 2.49 10.07 13.09
CA LEU A 133 2.49 8.83 13.86
C LEU A 133 3.93 8.50 14.30
N TYR A 134 4.09 8.04 15.52
CA TYR A 134 5.38 7.66 16.07
C TYR A 134 5.24 6.53 17.10
N GLU A 135 6.34 5.83 17.35
CA GLU A 135 6.45 4.85 18.41
C GLU A 135 6.51 5.56 19.76
N TYR A 136 5.54 5.31 20.62
CA TYR A 136 5.55 5.73 22.01
C TYR A 136 5.93 4.56 22.90
N ILE A 137 6.89 4.79 23.80
CA ILE A 137 7.35 3.83 24.81
C ILE A 137 7.03 4.43 26.16
N GLY A 138 6.05 3.87 26.86
CA GLY A 138 5.65 4.33 28.19
C GLY A 138 4.92 3.24 28.98
N ASP A 139 5.07 3.25 30.31
CA ASP A 139 4.37 2.36 31.25
C ASP A 139 4.50 0.85 30.94
N GLY A 140 5.61 0.45 30.28
CA GLY A 140 5.87 -0.94 29.91
C GLY A 140 5.09 -1.43 28.69
N GLN A 141 4.45 -0.53 27.94
CA GLN A 141 3.76 -0.84 26.69
C GLN A 141 4.34 -0.03 25.53
N ASP A 142 4.41 -0.69 24.39
CA ASP A 142 4.79 -0.05 23.12
C ASP A 142 3.54 0.09 22.27
N PHE A 143 3.17 1.30 21.91
CA PHE A 143 2.01 1.58 21.06
C PHE A 143 2.30 2.71 20.07
N LEU A 144 1.42 2.84 19.07
CA LEU A 144 1.49 3.92 18.10
C LEU A 144 0.76 5.15 18.66
N SER A 145 1.41 6.30 18.66
CA SER A 145 0.86 7.59 19.09
C SER A 145 1.13 8.67 18.04
N SER A 146 0.73 9.91 18.29
CA SER A 146 0.90 11.02 17.37
C SER A 146 1.55 12.24 17.98
N ALA A 147 2.32 13.00 17.18
CA ALA A 147 3.00 14.21 17.58
C ALA A 147 2.89 15.29 16.50
N SER A 148 2.87 16.57 16.90
CA SER A 148 2.80 17.72 15.98
C SER A 148 4.06 17.94 15.13
N ALA A 149 5.10 17.13 15.33
CA ALA A 149 6.32 17.15 14.52
C ALA A 149 6.83 15.73 14.30
N ALA A 150 7.48 15.49 13.15
CA ALA A 150 8.13 14.22 12.88
C ALA A 150 9.30 13.99 13.84
N LEU A 151 9.31 12.84 14.49
CA LEU A 151 10.35 12.40 15.40
C LEU A 151 11.26 11.37 14.72
N SER A 152 12.42 11.07 15.30
CA SER A 152 13.25 9.94 14.86
C SER A 152 12.53 8.60 14.97
N THR A 153 11.56 8.51 15.88
CA THR A 153 10.67 7.36 16.10
C THR A 153 9.40 7.36 15.23
N SER A 154 9.32 8.23 14.20
CA SER A 154 8.19 8.33 13.27
C SER A 154 8.45 7.66 11.92
N ILE A 155 9.54 6.89 11.77
CA ILE A 155 9.98 6.37 10.47
C ILE A 155 9.40 4.98 10.24
N PHE A 156 8.53 4.89 9.24
CA PHE A 156 7.91 3.65 8.80
C PHE A 156 8.64 3.00 7.62
N ASN A 157 8.53 1.69 7.57
CA ASN A 157 8.83 0.82 6.44
C ASN A 157 7.71 -0.18 6.27
N VAL A 158 7.66 -0.86 5.15
CA VAL A 158 6.69 -1.93 4.87
C VAL A 158 7.38 -3.15 4.28
N ASN A 159 6.84 -4.33 4.62
CA ASN A 159 7.10 -5.57 3.92
C ASN A 159 5.78 -6.05 3.31
N GLU A 160 5.76 -6.26 2.01
CA GLU A 160 4.59 -6.84 1.35
C GLU A 160 4.42 -8.30 1.76
N VAL A 161 3.17 -8.69 2.00
CA VAL A 161 2.79 -10.04 2.41
C VAL A 161 1.76 -10.56 1.42
N PHE A 162 2.07 -11.65 0.76
CA PHE A 162 1.12 -12.35 -0.07
C PHE A 162 0.15 -13.14 0.81
N VAL A 163 -1.15 -12.95 0.58
CA VAL A 163 -2.21 -13.67 1.28
C VAL A 163 -3.04 -14.43 0.25
N GLU A 164 -3.05 -15.73 0.36
CA GLU A 164 -3.83 -16.60 -0.52
C GLU A 164 -5.32 -16.27 -0.42
N GLY A 165 -5.98 -16.03 -1.55
CA GLY A 165 -7.38 -15.65 -1.63
C GLY A 165 -7.66 -14.14 -1.66
N ASP A 166 -6.71 -13.30 -1.24
CA ASP A 166 -6.77 -11.84 -1.39
C ASP A 166 -5.88 -11.38 -2.56
N ASN A 167 -5.96 -12.07 -3.68
CA ASN A 167 -5.05 -11.92 -4.79
C ASN A 167 -4.97 -10.47 -5.26
N VAL A 168 -3.78 -9.90 -5.07
CA VAL A 168 -3.31 -8.80 -5.91
C VAL A 168 -3.16 -9.38 -7.31
N PRO A 169 -3.83 -8.87 -8.34
CA PRO A 169 -3.47 -9.24 -9.69
C PRO A 169 -2.05 -8.76 -9.94
N VAL A 170 -1.09 -9.66 -9.85
CA VAL A 170 0.21 -9.45 -10.46
C VAL A 170 -0.06 -9.30 -11.97
N ALA A 171 0.43 -8.23 -12.58
CA ALA A 171 0.25 -8.05 -14.01
C ALA A 171 0.79 -9.30 -14.73
N GLY A 172 -0.06 -9.99 -15.47
CA GLY A 172 0.25 -11.26 -16.11
C GLY A 172 -0.13 -12.51 -15.32
N ASP A 173 -0.40 -12.42 -14.02
CA ASP A 173 -0.93 -13.52 -13.21
C ASP A 173 -2.44 -13.61 -13.43
N VAL A 174 -2.84 -14.45 -14.36
CA VAL A 174 -4.23 -14.62 -14.77
C VAL A 174 -4.95 -15.60 -13.86
N ASN A 175 -4.26 -16.62 -13.39
CA ASN A 175 -4.84 -17.70 -12.59
C ASN A 175 -4.83 -17.38 -11.08
N GLY A 176 -4.14 -16.31 -10.68
CA GLY A 176 -4.09 -15.86 -9.29
C GLY A 176 -3.22 -16.71 -8.37
N ASP A 177 -2.22 -17.42 -8.91
CA ASP A 177 -1.31 -18.26 -8.10
C ASP A 177 -0.10 -17.49 -7.56
N GLY A 178 0.00 -16.19 -7.85
CA GLY A 178 1.08 -15.30 -7.41
C GLY A 178 2.30 -15.32 -8.32
N ASN A 179 2.29 -16.10 -9.43
CA ASN A 179 3.41 -16.20 -10.35
C ASN A 179 2.93 -15.96 -11.79
N VAL A 180 3.74 -15.30 -12.60
CA VAL A 180 3.48 -15.15 -14.02
C VAL A 180 4.21 -16.24 -14.80
N THR A 181 3.47 -17.21 -15.32
CA THR A 181 4.00 -18.40 -15.98
C THR A 181 3.25 -18.72 -17.29
N ALA A 182 3.65 -19.76 -17.99
CA ALA A 182 2.90 -20.24 -19.14
C ALA A 182 1.49 -20.77 -18.78
N ALA A 183 1.23 -21.05 -17.50
CA ALA A 183 -0.10 -21.43 -17.02
C ALA A 183 -1.12 -20.31 -17.20
N ASP A 184 -0.70 -19.06 -17.00
CA ASP A 184 -1.55 -17.87 -17.17
C ASP A 184 -1.96 -17.66 -18.63
N VAL A 185 -1.01 -17.81 -19.52
CA VAL A 185 -1.29 -17.80 -20.97
C VAL A 185 -2.28 -18.90 -21.33
N THR A 186 -2.09 -20.09 -20.76
CA THR A 186 -2.98 -21.25 -21.02
C THR A 186 -4.39 -20.99 -20.47
N ALA A 187 -4.52 -20.38 -19.31
CA ALA A 187 -5.81 -20.02 -18.71
C ALA A 187 -6.59 -19.05 -19.62
N LEU A 188 -5.94 -18.00 -20.14
CA LEU A 188 -6.55 -17.07 -21.10
C LEU A 188 -6.97 -17.77 -22.39
N TYR A 189 -6.14 -18.66 -22.95
CA TYR A 189 -6.51 -19.41 -24.15
C TYR A 189 -7.72 -20.32 -23.90
N ASN A 190 -7.78 -21.00 -22.78
CA ASN A 190 -8.93 -21.84 -22.41
C ASN A 190 -10.20 -21.01 -22.30
N TRP A 191 -10.13 -19.83 -21.72
CA TRP A 191 -11.26 -18.91 -21.67
C TRP A 191 -11.70 -18.47 -23.06
N LEU A 192 -10.78 -18.03 -23.91
CA LEU A 192 -11.07 -17.54 -25.25
C LEU A 192 -11.65 -18.62 -26.19
N LEU A 193 -11.18 -19.87 -26.07
CA LEU A 193 -11.58 -20.97 -26.94
C LEU A 193 -12.84 -21.70 -26.44
N ASN A 194 -12.99 -21.83 -25.14
CA ASN A 194 -13.99 -22.70 -24.52
C ASN A 194 -14.96 -21.95 -23.61
N ASN A 195 -14.75 -20.65 -23.40
CA ASN A 195 -15.44 -19.84 -22.39
C ASN A 195 -15.29 -20.44 -20.97
N ASP A 196 -14.16 -21.11 -20.73
CA ASP A 196 -13.83 -21.74 -19.45
C ASP A 196 -13.18 -20.70 -18.53
N ASN A 197 -13.94 -20.23 -17.55
CA ASN A 197 -13.50 -19.27 -16.56
C ASN A 197 -13.05 -19.92 -15.22
N SER A 198 -12.94 -21.23 -15.15
CA SER A 198 -12.61 -21.96 -13.93
C SER A 198 -11.22 -21.64 -13.37
N ALA A 199 -10.32 -21.15 -14.22
CA ALA A 199 -8.93 -20.82 -13.85
C ALA A 199 -8.62 -19.32 -14.07
N ILE A 200 -9.61 -18.45 -14.23
CA ILE A 200 -9.38 -17.02 -14.44
C ILE A 200 -9.84 -16.22 -13.25
N VAL A 201 -8.89 -15.50 -12.65
CA VAL A 201 -9.11 -14.51 -11.59
C VAL A 201 -8.90 -13.10 -12.14
N ASN A 202 -7.90 -12.92 -13.01
CA ASN A 202 -7.50 -11.63 -13.55
C ASN A 202 -7.23 -11.75 -15.06
N GLY A 203 -8.28 -11.79 -15.88
CA GLY A 203 -8.16 -12.01 -17.31
C GLY A 203 -8.01 -10.74 -18.16
N ASP A 204 -8.62 -9.63 -17.75
CA ASP A 204 -8.54 -8.34 -18.42
C ASP A 204 -7.27 -7.60 -18.01
N GLN A 205 -6.19 -7.84 -18.74
CA GLN A 205 -4.87 -7.34 -18.42
C GLN A 205 -4.61 -5.90 -18.91
N ASN A 206 -5.41 -5.43 -19.87
CA ASN A 206 -5.32 -4.08 -20.40
C ASN A 206 -6.37 -3.13 -19.79
N SER A 207 -7.26 -3.65 -18.95
CA SER A 207 -8.35 -2.92 -18.29
C SER A 207 -9.32 -2.22 -19.26
N ASP A 208 -9.57 -2.85 -20.41
CA ASP A 208 -10.55 -2.34 -21.39
C ASP A 208 -11.97 -2.87 -21.16
N GLY A 209 -12.19 -3.71 -20.16
CA GLY A 209 -13.46 -4.32 -19.80
C GLY A 209 -13.78 -5.62 -20.54
N ASN A 210 -12.85 -6.14 -21.36
CA ASN A 210 -13.05 -7.37 -22.13
C ASN A 210 -11.80 -8.26 -22.01
N ILE A 211 -12.00 -9.58 -22.02
CA ILE A 211 -10.91 -10.54 -22.12
C ILE A 211 -10.78 -10.95 -23.59
N THR A 212 -9.66 -10.63 -24.21
CA THR A 212 -9.40 -10.81 -25.64
C THR A 212 -7.98 -11.34 -25.91
N ALA A 213 -7.64 -11.55 -27.18
CA ALA A 213 -6.27 -11.91 -27.57
C ALA A 213 -5.23 -10.79 -27.25
N ALA A 214 -5.69 -9.56 -27.00
CA ALA A 214 -4.81 -8.48 -26.56
C ALA A 214 -4.22 -8.76 -25.18
N ASP A 215 -5.04 -9.31 -24.27
CA ASP A 215 -4.62 -9.67 -22.91
C ASP A 215 -3.61 -10.82 -22.93
N VAL A 216 -3.84 -11.82 -23.78
CA VAL A 216 -2.86 -12.90 -24.01
C VAL A 216 -1.52 -12.33 -24.44
N THR A 217 -1.54 -11.36 -25.36
CA THR A 217 -0.32 -10.71 -25.85
C THR A 217 0.42 -9.99 -24.74
N LEU A 218 -0.30 -9.31 -23.84
CA LEU A 218 0.30 -8.62 -22.68
C LEU A 218 0.97 -9.61 -21.74
N VAL A 219 0.28 -10.68 -21.35
CA VAL A 219 0.86 -11.72 -20.50
C VAL A 219 2.11 -12.34 -21.14
N TYR A 220 2.06 -12.59 -22.43
CA TYR A 220 3.19 -13.14 -23.17
C TYR A 220 4.40 -12.19 -23.16
N ASN A 221 4.15 -10.89 -23.35
CA ASN A 221 5.21 -9.87 -23.27
C ASN A 221 5.83 -9.78 -21.89
N ILE A 222 5.03 -9.88 -20.82
CA ILE A 222 5.53 -9.92 -19.45
C ILE A 222 6.45 -11.14 -19.25
N LEU A 223 5.98 -12.32 -19.66
CA LEU A 223 6.77 -13.57 -19.59
C LEU A 223 8.11 -13.48 -20.31
N LEU A 224 8.14 -12.83 -21.46
CA LEU A 224 9.35 -12.66 -22.27
C LEU A 224 10.25 -11.54 -21.75
N GLY A 225 9.84 -10.79 -20.71
CA GLY A 225 10.55 -9.62 -20.21
C GLY A 225 10.60 -8.48 -21.24
N SER A 226 9.68 -8.47 -22.21
CA SER A 226 9.56 -7.41 -23.20
C SER A 226 8.95 -6.17 -22.55
N LYS A 227 9.72 -5.08 -22.51
CA LYS A 227 9.23 -3.76 -22.05
C LYS A 227 8.55 -3.02 -23.18
#